data_6cbf13c03611cd58004c083c0b216718
#
_entry.id   6cbf13c03611cd58004c083c0b216718
#
_cell.length_a   1.000
_cell.length_b   1.000
_cell.length_c   1.000
_cell.angle_alpha   90.00
_cell.angle_beta   90.00
_cell.angle_gamma   90.00
#
_symmetry.space_group_name_H-M   'P 1'
#
loop_
_entity.id
_entity.type
_entity.pdbx_description
1 polymer ?
#
loop_
_entity_poly.entity_id
_entity_poly.type
_entity_poly.pdbx_seq_one_letter_code
_entity_poly.pdbx_strand_id
1 'polypeptide(L)'
;MKTLITINEWDRKEQYLFFSQFEEPFFGTTVSVDCTKAYQAAKEKNQSFFLYYLYRAIKAANEIENFRYRIVENKPFLYDVIHASATINRPNNTFGFSYIDFDSDESVFQKIAKNEIERVKSSNTLLPAKGGDNVIHFSAVPWLNFTSISHARKFSISDSCPKISFGKMMDANGIKTMNVSIHGHHALMDGYHVGLFTERFQMLMDED
;
A
#
# COMPACT_ATOMS: atom_id res chain seq x y z
N MET A 1 5.92 -17.35 -0.49
CA MET A 1 6.30 -17.93 -1.83
C MET A 1 5.55 -17.20 -2.94
N LYS A 2 5.81 -17.53 -4.23
CA LYS A 2 5.02 -17.01 -5.36
C LYS A 2 4.72 -18.14 -6.34
N THR A 3 3.53 -18.11 -6.93
CA THR A 3 3.06 -19.10 -7.90
C THR A 3 2.90 -18.45 -9.26
N LEU A 4 3.44 -19.05 -10.32
CA LEU A 4 3.25 -18.61 -11.69
C LEU A 4 1.78 -18.84 -12.11
N ILE A 5 1.16 -17.82 -12.70
CA ILE A 5 -0.20 -17.91 -13.22
C ILE A 5 -0.18 -18.45 -14.65
N THR A 6 -0.96 -19.51 -14.89
CA THR A 6 -1.19 -20.04 -16.24
C THR A 6 -2.15 -19.12 -16.98
N ILE A 7 -1.62 -18.25 -17.85
CA ILE A 7 -2.40 -17.18 -18.51
C ILE A 7 -3.63 -17.73 -19.24
N ASN A 8 -3.52 -18.89 -19.88
CA ASN A 8 -4.65 -19.48 -20.65
C ASN A 8 -5.82 -19.94 -19.77
N GLU A 9 -5.60 -20.16 -18.49
CA GLU A 9 -6.59 -20.61 -17.51
C GLU A 9 -7.03 -19.47 -16.57
N TRP A 10 -6.49 -18.27 -16.75
CA TRP A 10 -6.73 -17.15 -15.87
C TRP A 10 -7.89 -16.29 -16.36
N ASP A 11 -8.86 -16.02 -15.50
CA ASP A 11 -10.04 -15.21 -15.84
C ASP A 11 -9.69 -13.78 -16.31
N ARG A 12 -8.51 -13.26 -15.88
CA ARG A 12 -7.99 -11.95 -16.32
C ARG A 12 -7.10 -12.00 -17.56
N LYS A 13 -7.08 -13.11 -18.30
CA LYS A 13 -6.23 -13.28 -19.49
C LYS A 13 -6.33 -12.10 -20.47
N GLU A 14 -7.55 -11.72 -20.84
CA GLU A 14 -7.77 -10.66 -21.84
C GLU A 14 -7.31 -9.29 -21.33
N GLN A 15 -7.62 -8.94 -20.07
CA GLN A 15 -7.16 -7.71 -19.45
C GLN A 15 -5.63 -7.70 -19.30
N TYR A 16 -5.05 -8.84 -18.91
CA TYR A 16 -3.60 -8.95 -18.81
C TYR A 16 -2.92 -8.74 -20.15
N LEU A 17 -3.35 -9.44 -21.22
CA LEU A 17 -2.77 -9.33 -22.55
C LEU A 17 -2.92 -7.93 -23.15
N PHE A 18 -4.04 -7.26 -22.87
CA PHE A 18 -4.30 -5.91 -23.36
C PHE A 18 -3.47 -4.85 -22.64
N PHE A 19 -3.59 -4.78 -21.29
CA PHE A 19 -2.98 -3.69 -20.52
C PHE A 19 -1.48 -3.86 -20.26
N SER A 20 -0.94 -5.08 -20.36
CA SER A 20 0.51 -5.30 -20.20
C SER A 20 1.36 -4.69 -21.32
N GLN A 21 0.72 -4.27 -22.43
CA GLN A 21 1.38 -3.63 -23.57
C GLN A 21 1.46 -2.10 -23.44
N PHE A 22 0.80 -1.51 -22.43
CA PHE A 22 0.77 -0.06 -22.25
C PHE A 22 2.08 0.42 -21.64
N GLU A 23 2.59 1.57 -22.12
CA GLU A 23 3.72 2.24 -21.48
C GLU A 23 3.36 2.77 -20.10
N GLU A 24 2.10 3.24 -19.92
CA GLU A 24 1.56 3.64 -18.61
C GLU A 24 0.30 2.81 -18.27
N PRO A 25 0.49 1.63 -17.71
CA PRO A 25 -0.62 0.74 -17.39
C PRO A 25 -1.28 1.00 -16.04
N PHE A 26 -0.79 1.99 -15.27
CA PHE A 26 -1.37 2.30 -13.97
C PHE A 26 -2.57 3.23 -14.11
N PHE A 27 -3.62 2.86 -13.40
CA PHE A 27 -4.74 3.74 -13.11
C PHE A 27 -4.75 4.07 -11.63
N GLY A 28 -5.39 5.17 -11.25
CA GLY A 28 -5.48 5.58 -9.86
C GLY A 28 -6.80 6.25 -9.54
N THR A 29 -7.23 6.12 -8.30
CA THR A 29 -8.36 6.82 -7.75
C THR A 29 -8.05 7.33 -6.36
N THR A 30 -8.80 8.33 -5.89
CA THR A 30 -8.70 8.84 -4.52
C THR A 30 -10.06 8.73 -3.87
N VAL A 31 -10.11 8.16 -2.68
CA VAL A 31 -11.30 7.96 -1.87
C VAL A 31 -11.13 8.61 -0.51
N SER A 32 -12.23 8.99 0.13
CA SER A 32 -12.22 9.47 1.51
C SER A 32 -12.54 8.31 2.45
N VAL A 33 -11.75 8.16 3.50
CA VAL A 33 -11.89 7.11 4.52
C VAL A 33 -12.19 7.77 5.86
N ASP A 34 -13.19 7.26 6.60
CA ASP A 34 -13.44 7.68 7.98
C ASP A 34 -12.37 7.08 8.90
N CYS A 35 -11.72 7.93 9.64
CA CYS A 35 -10.64 7.58 10.57
C CYS A 35 -11.03 7.81 12.03
N THR A 36 -12.28 8.14 12.33
CA THR A 36 -12.70 8.60 13.67
C THR A 36 -12.43 7.55 14.72
N LYS A 37 -12.94 6.33 14.52
CA LYS A 37 -12.73 5.21 15.45
C LYS A 37 -11.26 4.77 15.50
N ALA A 38 -10.64 4.59 14.32
CA ALA A 38 -9.25 4.18 14.23
C ALA A 38 -8.29 5.13 14.95
N TYR A 39 -8.53 6.44 14.85
CA TYR A 39 -7.70 7.43 15.51
C TYR A 39 -7.87 7.36 17.03
N GLN A 40 -9.09 7.18 17.51
CA GLN A 40 -9.37 7.04 18.94
C GLN A 40 -8.73 5.76 19.49
N ALA A 41 -8.94 4.61 18.84
CA ALA A 41 -8.37 3.33 19.24
C ALA A 41 -6.83 3.37 19.25
N ALA A 42 -6.20 4.00 18.25
CA ALA A 42 -4.74 4.18 18.25
C ALA A 42 -4.24 5.00 19.45
N LYS A 43 -5.00 6.06 19.83
CA LYS A 43 -4.66 6.86 21.03
C LYS A 43 -4.83 6.07 22.33
N GLU A 44 -5.91 5.36 22.49
CA GLU A 44 -6.18 4.54 23.69
C GLU A 44 -5.13 3.45 23.87
N LYS A 45 -4.71 2.83 22.77
CA LYS A 45 -3.64 1.81 22.74
C LYS A 45 -2.22 2.41 22.82
N ASN A 46 -2.08 3.74 22.90
CA ASN A 46 -0.80 4.46 22.83
C ASN A 46 0.08 4.04 21.63
N GLN A 47 -0.58 3.85 20.48
CA GLN A 47 0.05 3.44 19.23
C GLN A 47 0.23 4.64 18.28
N SER A 48 1.22 4.55 17.39
CA SER A 48 1.34 5.45 16.26
C SER A 48 0.15 5.29 15.32
N PHE A 49 -0.61 6.37 15.06
CA PHE A 49 -1.72 6.31 14.11
C PHE A 49 -1.27 5.90 12.71
N PHE A 50 -0.06 6.34 12.29
CA PHE A 50 0.55 5.86 11.03
C PHE A 50 0.67 4.34 10.98
N LEU A 51 1.22 3.72 12.02
CA LEU A 51 1.37 2.27 12.06
C LEU A 51 0.03 1.55 12.20
N TYR A 52 -0.93 2.17 12.87
CA TYR A 52 -2.28 1.65 13.03
C TYR A 52 -2.98 1.50 11.68
N TYR A 53 -3.02 2.57 10.85
CA TYR A 53 -3.66 2.46 9.55
C TYR A 53 -2.80 1.72 8.52
N LEU A 54 -1.47 1.77 8.61
CA LEU A 54 -0.59 1.02 7.73
C LEU A 54 -0.82 -0.49 7.86
N TYR A 55 -0.94 -0.99 9.10
CA TYR A 55 -1.27 -2.39 9.35
C TYR A 55 -2.60 -2.79 8.72
N ARG A 56 -3.62 -1.98 8.91
CA ARG A 56 -4.96 -2.25 8.36
C ARG A 56 -4.98 -2.21 6.84
N ALA A 57 -4.27 -1.28 6.24
CA ALA A 57 -4.17 -1.21 4.78
C ALA A 57 -3.44 -2.41 4.17
N ILE A 58 -2.30 -2.83 4.75
CA ILE A 58 -1.59 -4.01 4.24
C ILE A 58 -2.35 -5.30 4.53
N LYS A 59 -3.09 -5.38 5.63
CA LYS A 59 -3.99 -6.51 5.94
C LYS A 59 -5.12 -6.59 4.90
N ALA A 60 -5.84 -5.48 4.64
CA ALA A 60 -6.88 -5.43 3.61
C ALA A 60 -6.35 -5.87 2.25
N ALA A 61 -5.17 -5.41 1.86
CA ALA A 61 -4.56 -5.79 0.58
C ALA A 61 -4.20 -7.28 0.52
N ASN A 62 -3.73 -7.88 1.61
CA ASN A 62 -3.43 -9.31 1.64
C ASN A 62 -4.68 -10.20 1.55
N GLU A 63 -5.84 -9.69 1.92
CA GLU A 63 -7.11 -10.41 1.83
C GLU A 63 -7.73 -10.36 0.41
N ILE A 64 -7.17 -9.53 -0.49
CA ILE A 64 -7.66 -9.36 -1.87
C ILE A 64 -6.60 -9.85 -2.85
N GLU A 65 -6.90 -10.93 -3.55
CA GLU A 65 -5.95 -11.61 -4.41
C GLU A 65 -5.29 -10.70 -5.44
N ASN A 66 -6.06 -9.76 -6.05
CA ASN A 66 -5.55 -8.86 -7.07
C ASN A 66 -4.46 -7.90 -6.57
N PHE A 67 -4.43 -7.59 -5.28
CA PHE A 67 -3.34 -6.82 -4.69
C PHE A 67 -2.06 -7.64 -4.48
N ARG A 68 -2.14 -8.97 -4.59
CA ARG A 68 -1.01 -9.89 -4.45
C ARG A 68 -0.40 -10.33 -5.78
N TYR A 69 -1.02 -9.99 -6.93
CA TYR A 69 -0.43 -10.23 -8.23
C TYR A 69 0.74 -9.29 -8.52
N ARG A 70 1.76 -9.84 -9.19
CA ARG A 70 2.91 -9.07 -9.72
C ARG A 70 3.28 -9.57 -11.11
N ILE A 71 3.84 -8.67 -11.91
CA ILE A 71 4.46 -9.00 -13.19
C ILE A 71 5.97 -9.04 -12.96
N VAL A 72 6.57 -10.21 -13.13
CA VAL A 72 8.00 -10.43 -12.99
C VAL A 72 8.50 -11.07 -14.28
N GLU A 73 9.50 -10.46 -14.92
CA GLU A 73 10.02 -10.94 -16.22
C GLU A 73 8.90 -11.19 -17.25
N ASN A 74 7.97 -10.25 -17.35
CA ASN A 74 6.78 -10.29 -18.23
C ASN A 74 5.85 -11.48 -17.99
N LYS A 75 5.85 -12.06 -16.80
CA LYS A 75 4.95 -13.16 -16.40
C LYS A 75 4.17 -12.78 -15.14
N PRO A 76 2.87 -13.14 -15.06
CA PRO A 76 2.07 -12.89 -13.89
C PRO A 76 2.34 -13.94 -12.81
N PHE A 77 2.54 -13.47 -11.58
CA PHE A 77 2.70 -14.30 -10.38
C PHE A 77 1.73 -13.86 -9.30
N LEU A 78 1.22 -14.83 -8.56
CA LEU A 78 0.49 -14.62 -7.31
C LEU A 78 1.44 -14.85 -6.14
N TYR A 79 1.57 -13.87 -5.27
CA TYR A 79 2.31 -14.00 -4.00
C TYR A 79 1.39 -14.45 -2.87
N ASP A 80 1.89 -15.34 -2.00
CA ASP A 80 1.14 -15.76 -0.81
C ASP A 80 0.92 -14.60 0.16
N VAL A 81 1.93 -13.74 0.28
CA VAL A 81 1.93 -12.58 1.20
C VAL A 81 2.61 -11.39 0.54
N ILE A 82 2.01 -10.22 0.75
CA ILE A 82 2.54 -8.92 0.35
C ILE A 82 2.95 -8.14 1.60
N HIS A 83 4.08 -7.47 1.52
CA HIS A 83 4.69 -6.66 2.57
C HIS A 83 4.52 -5.16 2.31
N ALA A 84 4.82 -4.33 3.30
CA ALA A 84 4.75 -2.89 3.14
C ALA A 84 6.13 -2.28 2.85
N SER A 85 6.20 -1.41 1.83
CA SER A 85 7.34 -0.53 1.57
C SER A 85 6.89 0.90 1.74
N ALA A 86 7.13 1.49 2.90
CA ALA A 86 6.71 2.85 3.21
C ALA A 86 7.86 3.85 3.10
N THR A 87 7.55 5.08 2.67
CA THR A 87 8.48 6.19 2.78
C THR A 87 8.53 6.67 4.22
N ILE A 88 9.73 6.75 4.78
CA ILE A 88 9.96 7.19 6.16
C ILE A 88 10.76 8.47 6.16
N ASN A 89 10.18 9.54 6.70
CA ASN A 89 10.83 10.84 6.85
C ASN A 89 11.99 10.77 7.85
N ARG A 90 13.03 11.54 7.56
CA ARG A 90 14.23 11.71 8.39
C ARG A 90 14.30 13.11 9.00
N PRO A 91 15.05 13.29 10.10
CA PRO A 91 15.22 14.61 10.72
C PRO A 91 15.82 15.70 9.81
N ASN A 92 16.55 15.30 8.77
CA ASN A 92 17.18 16.20 7.80
C ASN A 92 16.26 16.56 6.61
N ASN A 93 14.95 16.34 6.71
CA ASN A 93 13.94 16.59 5.68
C ASN A 93 14.12 15.75 4.39
N THR A 94 14.90 14.66 4.46
CA THR A 94 14.91 13.62 3.42
C THR A 94 14.03 12.46 3.81
N PHE A 95 13.97 11.43 2.98
CA PHE A 95 13.28 10.18 3.31
C PHE A 95 14.12 8.96 2.89
N GLY A 96 13.74 7.80 3.39
CA GLY A 96 14.23 6.53 2.92
C GLY A 96 13.08 5.55 2.76
N PHE A 97 13.31 4.51 1.96
CA PHE A 97 12.35 3.41 1.81
C PHE A 97 12.55 2.36 2.89
N SER A 98 11.46 1.89 3.44
CA SER A 98 11.42 0.77 4.36
C SER A 98 10.99 -0.52 3.66
N TYR A 99 11.28 -1.66 4.27
CA TYR A 99 10.68 -2.95 3.95
C TYR A 99 10.18 -3.56 5.26
N ILE A 100 8.87 -3.56 5.45
CA ILE A 100 8.21 -4.01 6.68
C ILE A 100 7.51 -5.32 6.36
N ASP A 101 8.03 -6.42 6.89
CA ASP A 101 7.40 -7.73 6.75
C ASP A 101 6.00 -7.69 7.37
N PHE A 102 4.99 -8.17 6.63
CA PHE A 102 3.64 -8.32 7.16
C PHE A 102 3.57 -9.55 8.04
N ASP A 103 2.92 -9.41 9.17
CA ASP A 103 2.50 -10.50 10.06
C ASP A 103 1.01 -10.33 10.38
N SER A 104 0.27 -11.43 10.49
CA SER A 104 -1.16 -11.39 10.83
C SER A 104 -1.42 -10.97 12.28
N ASP A 105 -0.43 -11.12 13.17
CA ASP A 105 -0.45 -10.56 14.51
C ASP A 105 -0.02 -9.09 14.46
N GLU A 106 -0.93 -8.18 14.81
CA GLU A 106 -0.68 -6.74 14.82
C GLU A 106 0.49 -6.36 15.73
N SER A 107 0.65 -7.03 16.87
CA SER A 107 1.71 -6.71 17.83
C SER A 107 3.10 -7.05 17.28
N VAL A 108 3.20 -8.16 16.55
CA VAL A 108 4.42 -8.58 15.85
C VAL A 108 4.73 -7.60 14.71
N PHE A 109 3.74 -7.27 13.87
CA PHE A 109 3.90 -6.28 12.81
C PHE A 109 4.36 -4.93 13.34
N GLN A 110 3.75 -4.44 14.41
CA GLN A 110 4.10 -3.16 15.05
C GLN A 110 5.57 -3.15 15.52
N LYS A 111 6.06 -4.26 16.06
CA LYS A 111 7.46 -4.39 16.49
C LYS A 111 8.42 -4.37 15.30
N ILE A 112 8.11 -5.13 14.24
CA ILE A 112 8.89 -5.15 12.99
C ILE A 112 8.95 -3.75 12.40
N ALA A 113 7.79 -3.08 12.29
CA ALA A 113 7.67 -1.76 11.69
C ALA A 113 8.46 -0.69 12.47
N LYS A 114 8.38 -0.70 13.81
CA LYS A 114 9.16 0.24 14.64
C LYS A 114 10.67 0.07 14.44
N ASN A 115 11.15 -1.17 14.43
CA ASN A 115 12.58 -1.45 14.22
C ASN A 115 13.04 -0.97 12.83
N GLU A 116 12.26 -1.21 11.80
CA GLU A 116 12.59 -0.79 10.44
C GLU A 116 12.54 0.73 10.28
N ILE A 117 11.57 1.41 10.91
CA ILE A 117 11.52 2.88 10.93
C ILE A 117 12.78 3.48 11.56
N GLU A 118 13.23 2.95 12.71
CA GLU A 118 14.44 3.45 13.36
C GLU A 118 15.69 3.16 12.51
N ARG A 119 15.76 2.01 11.84
CA ARG A 119 16.82 1.71 10.87
C ARG A 119 16.86 2.75 9.76
N VAL A 120 15.72 3.09 9.16
CA VAL A 120 15.64 4.08 8.07
C VAL A 120 16.03 5.47 8.56
N LYS A 121 15.59 5.88 9.75
CA LYS A 121 15.93 7.18 10.33
C LYS A 121 17.41 7.35 10.63
N SER A 122 18.07 6.27 11.04
CA SER A 122 19.51 6.27 11.35
C SER A 122 20.40 5.99 10.15
N SER A 123 19.82 5.70 8.97
CA SER A 123 20.55 5.41 7.72
C SER A 123 20.53 6.60 6.77
N ASN A 124 21.58 6.76 5.97
CA ASN A 124 21.64 7.72 4.87
C ASN A 124 21.31 7.11 3.51
N THR A 125 21.09 5.78 3.42
CA THR A 125 20.75 5.12 2.16
C THR A 125 19.27 5.30 1.83
N LEU A 126 18.96 5.56 0.56
CA LEU A 126 17.57 5.66 0.09
C LEU A 126 16.87 4.29 0.10
N LEU A 127 17.59 3.25 -0.30
CA LEU A 127 17.04 1.92 -0.52
C LEU A 127 16.78 1.16 0.80
N PRO A 128 15.76 0.29 0.83
CA PRO A 128 15.49 -0.57 1.97
C PRO A 128 16.59 -1.65 2.13
N ALA A 129 16.62 -2.28 3.29
CA ALA A 129 17.58 -3.37 3.59
C ALA A 129 17.30 -4.64 2.77
N LYS A 130 16.06 -4.86 2.40
CA LYS A 130 15.61 -5.95 1.53
C LYS A 130 15.01 -5.37 0.25
N GLY A 131 15.22 -6.04 -0.88
CA GLY A 131 14.49 -5.81 -2.13
C GLY A 131 13.43 -6.87 -2.33
N GLY A 132 12.51 -6.63 -3.26
CA GLY A 132 11.50 -7.61 -3.67
C GLY A 132 10.30 -6.94 -4.35
N ASP A 133 9.61 -7.73 -5.17
CA ASP A 133 8.39 -7.28 -5.87
C ASP A 133 7.12 -7.49 -5.04
N ASN A 134 7.23 -8.24 -3.94
CA ASN A 134 6.10 -8.60 -3.07
C ASN A 134 5.76 -7.50 -2.06
N VAL A 135 5.74 -6.27 -2.52
CA VAL A 135 5.43 -5.10 -1.69
C VAL A 135 4.31 -4.26 -2.28
N ILE A 136 3.66 -3.48 -1.43
CA ILE A 136 2.90 -2.29 -1.80
C ILE A 136 3.71 -1.08 -1.35
N HIS A 137 3.85 -0.09 -2.24
CA HIS A 137 4.51 1.17 -1.90
C HIS A 137 3.52 2.09 -1.18
N PHE A 138 3.85 2.43 0.06
CA PHE A 138 3.05 3.34 0.88
C PHE A 138 3.73 4.70 1.03
N SER A 139 2.92 5.75 0.95
CA SER A 139 3.38 7.12 1.21
C SER A 139 2.41 7.81 2.15
N ALA A 140 2.92 8.45 3.19
CA ALA A 140 2.13 9.35 4.03
C ALA A 140 2.50 10.78 3.74
N VAL A 141 1.49 11.60 3.37
CA VAL A 141 1.64 13.03 3.05
C VAL A 141 0.74 13.84 3.99
N PRO A 142 1.03 13.85 5.31
CA PRO A 142 0.13 14.39 6.33
C PRO A 142 0.01 15.91 6.28
N TRP A 143 0.75 16.56 5.41
CA TRP A 143 0.70 18.01 5.20
C TRP A 143 -0.37 18.44 4.19
N LEU A 144 -0.81 17.53 3.31
CA LEU A 144 -1.67 17.84 2.17
C LEU A 144 -2.97 17.06 2.23
N ASN A 145 -4.09 17.80 2.15
CA ASN A 145 -5.40 17.23 1.88
C ASN A 145 -5.60 17.18 0.35
N PHE A 146 -4.97 16.21 -0.31
CA PHE A 146 -5.02 16.07 -1.76
C PHE A 146 -6.30 15.34 -2.21
N THR A 147 -6.80 15.66 -3.38
CA THR A 147 -7.88 14.95 -4.07
C THR A 147 -7.36 14.11 -5.25
N SER A 148 -6.10 14.33 -5.63
CA SER A 148 -5.38 13.57 -6.65
C SER A 148 -3.90 13.64 -6.37
N ILE A 149 -3.17 12.59 -6.72
CA ILE A 149 -1.71 12.52 -6.62
C ILE A 149 -1.19 11.68 -7.79
N SER A 150 0.00 11.96 -8.27
CA SER A 150 0.72 11.13 -9.23
C SER A 150 2.06 10.68 -8.65
N HIS A 151 2.60 9.60 -9.17
CA HIS A 151 3.85 9.02 -8.70
C HIS A 151 4.91 9.09 -9.80
N ALA A 152 6.16 9.34 -9.40
CA ALA A 152 7.28 9.21 -10.30
C ALA A 152 7.41 7.76 -10.78
N ARG A 153 7.55 7.57 -12.10
CA ARG A 153 7.66 6.28 -12.76
C ARG A 153 8.96 6.22 -13.57
N LYS A 154 9.60 5.06 -13.55
CA LYS A 154 10.73 4.78 -14.45
C LYS A 154 10.26 3.75 -15.47
N PHE A 155 9.83 4.22 -16.64
CA PHE A 155 9.24 3.37 -17.69
C PHE A 155 10.17 2.30 -18.27
N SER A 156 11.49 2.47 -18.09
CA SER A 156 12.47 1.44 -18.49
C SER A 156 12.53 0.22 -17.56
N ILE A 157 11.77 0.24 -16.46
CA ILE A 157 11.70 -0.87 -15.50
C ILE A 157 10.25 -1.32 -15.42
N SER A 158 10.01 -2.61 -15.61
CA SER A 158 8.70 -3.20 -15.38
C SER A 158 8.37 -3.09 -13.90
N ASP A 159 7.31 -2.33 -13.58
CA ASP A 159 6.80 -2.12 -12.22
C ASP A 159 5.32 -2.45 -12.19
N SER A 160 4.92 -3.31 -11.30
CA SER A 160 3.53 -3.70 -11.09
C SER A 160 3.07 -3.61 -9.64
N CYS A 161 3.93 -3.05 -8.76
CA CYS A 161 3.61 -2.88 -7.35
C CYS A 161 2.55 -1.78 -7.17
N PRO A 162 1.42 -2.03 -6.50
CA PRO A 162 0.45 -1.00 -6.18
C PRO A 162 1.07 0.11 -5.32
N LYS A 163 0.53 1.31 -5.43
CA LYS A 163 0.95 2.48 -4.67
C LYS A 163 -0.24 3.05 -3.92
N ILE A 164 -0.11 3.18 -2.60
CA ILE A 164 -1.16 3.72 -1.73
C ILE A 164 -0.61 4.92 -0.99
N SER A 165 -1.29 6.07 -1.12
CA SER A 165 -0.87 7.31 -0.47
C SER A 165 -1.95 7.84 0.45
N PHE A 166 -1.57 8.18 1.68
CA PHE A 166 -2.44 8.71 2.71
C PHE A 166 -2.23 10.21 2.86
N GLY A 167 -3.31 10.96 2.79
CA GLY A 167 -3.31 12.41 2.91
C GLY A 167 -3.37 12.90 4.36
N LYS A 168 -3.56 14.21 4.49
CA LYS A 168 -3.83 14.87 5.77
C LYS A 168 -5.17 14.41 6.33
N MET A 169 -5.18 14.00 7.59
CA MET A 169 -6.42 13.79 8.32
C MET A 169 -7.09 15.13 8.59
N MET A 170 -8.35 15.24 8.21
CA MET A 170 -9.21 16.41 8.45
C MET A 170 -10.17 16.08 9.59
N ASP A 171 -10.52 17.08 10.38
CA ASP A 171 -11.53 16.97 11.44
C ASP A 171 -12.65 17.99 11.14
N ALA A 172 -13.85 17.50 10.99
CA ALA A 172 -15.05 18.30 10.82
C ALA A 172 -16.12 17.84 11.82
N ASN A 173 -16.34 18.62 12.85
CA ASN A 173 -17.34 18.35 13.90
C ASN A 173 -17.14 16.98 14.61
N GLY A 174 -15.89 16.60 14.82
CA GLY A 174 -15.52 15.34 15.47
C GLY A 174 -15.44 14.15 14.53
N ILE A 175 -15.85 14.27 13.28
CA ILE A 175 -15.66 13.26 12.25
C ILE A 175 -14.30 13.47 11.60
N LYS A 176 -13.45 12.45 11.69
CA LYS A 176 -12.10 12.48 11.11
C LYS A 176 -12.06 11.72 9.80
N THR A 177 -11.64 12.38 8.73
CA THR A 177 -11.52 11.76 7.42
C THR A 177 -10.12 11.93 6.86
N MET A 178 -9.70 11.01 6.02
CA MET A 178 -8.42 11.05 5.33
C MET A 178 -8.59 10.59 3.88
N ASN A 179 -8.07 11.38 2.94
CA ASN A 179 -8.03 10.96 1.55
C ASN A 179 -6.93 9.94 1.33
N VAL A 180 -7.29 8.85 0.67
CA VAL A 180 -6.40 7.73 0.33
C VAL A 180 -6.41 7.56 -1.18
N SER A 181 -5.25 7.68 -1.81
CA SER A 181 -5.08 7.42 -3.23
C SER A 181 -4.54 6.01 -3.43
N ILE A 182 -5.16 5.25 -4.32
CA ILE A 182 -4.81 3.87 -4.64
C ILE A 182 -4.50 3.81 -6.14
N HIS A 183 -3.29 3.39 -6.48
CA HIS A 183 -2.85 3.16 -7.85
C HIS A 183 -2.53 1.69 -8.05
N GLY A 184 -3.12 1.09 -9.09
CA GLY A 184 -2.92 -0.31 -9.45
C GLY A 184 -2.57 -0.49 -10.92
N HIS A 185 -1.86 -1.57 -11.23
CA HIS A 185 -1.56 -1.94 -12.62
C HIS A 185 -2.80 -2.57 -13.26
N HIS A 186 -3.30 -1.99 -14.36
CA HIS A 186 -4.61 -2.36 -14.94
C HIS A 186 -4.66 -3.78 -15.50
N ALA A 187 -3.52 -4.35 -15.86
CA ALA A 187 -3.45 -5.77 -16.20
C ALA A 187 -3.78 -6.71 -15.03
N LEU A 188 -3.58 -6.27 -13.77
CA LEU A 188 -3.71 -7.10 -12.57
C LEU A 188 -4.96 -6.80 -11.75
N MET A 189 -5.47 -5.58 -11.82
CA MET A 189 -6.66 -5.14 -11.08
C MET A 189 -7.41 -4.04 -11.84
N ASP A 190 -8.62 -3.73 -11.39
CA ASP A 190 -9.46 -2.64 -11.89
C ASP A 190 -10.23 -1.97 -10.75
N GLY A 191 -11.14 -1.05 -11.10
CA GLY A 191 -11.92 -0.29 -10.12
C GLY A 191 -12.72 -1.16 -9.14
N TYR A 192 -13.19 -2.33 -9.56
CA TYR A 192 -13.89 -3.26 -8.67
C TYR A 192 -13.01 -3.72 -7.50
N HIS A 193 -11.76 -4.11 -7.80
CA HIS A 193 -10.82 -4.58 -6.78
C HIS A 193 -10.37 -3.45 -5.85
N VAL A 194 -10.26 -2.22 -6.38
CA VAL A 194 -10.02 -1.03 -5.56
C VAL A 194 -11.22 -0.74 -4.64
N GLY A 195 -12.44 -0.96 -5.13
CA GLY A 195 -13.67 -0.89 -4.32
C GLY A 195 -13.64 -1.88 -3.15
N LEU A 196 -13.36 -3.16 -3.44
CA LEU A 196 -13.21 -4.20 -2.39
C LEU A 196 -12.14 -3.82 -1.35
N PHE A 197 -11.00 -3.30 -1.79
CA PHE A 197 -9.96 -2.83 -0.88
C PHE A 197 -10.46 -1.70 0.01
N THR A 198 -11.14 -0.72 -0.58
CA THR A 198 -11.65 0.45 0.15
C THR A 198 -12.66 0.04 1.22
N GLU A 199 -13.60 -0.82 0.86
CA GLU A 199 -14.60 -1.36 1.79
C GLU A 199 -13.93 -2.15 2.93
N ARG A 200 -13.03 -3.07 2.58
CA ARG A 200 -12.33 -3.88 3.59
C ARG A 200 -11.43 -3.02 4.48
N PHE A 201 -10.72 -2.05 3.93
CA PHE A 201 -9.91 -1.13 4.70
C PHE A 201 -10.77 -0.30 5.66
N GLN A 202 -11.92 0.24 5.20
CA GLN A 202 -12.85 0.96 6.07
C GLN A 202 -13.36 0.06 7.20
N MET A 203 -13.77 -1.18 6.91
CA MET A 203 -14.20 -2.11 7.95
C MET A 203 -13.13 -2.31 9.02
N LEU A 204 -11.86 -2.52 8.61
CA LEU A 204 -10.73 -2.67 9.53
C LEU A 204 -10.41 -1.39 10.32
N MET A 205 -10.68 -0.21 9.75
CA MET A 205 -10.55 1.08 10.44
C MET A 205 -11.65 1.31 11.46
N ASP A 206 -12.77 0.61 11.32
CA ASP A 206 -13.93 0.70 12.24
C ASP A 206 -13.90 -0.39 13.32
N GLU A 207 -13.02 -1.39 13.21
CA GLU A 207 -12.78 -2.42 14.22
C GLU A 207 -12.04 -1.83 15.44
N ASP A 208 -12.41 -2.26 16.67
CA ASP A 208 -11.81 -1.85 17.95
C ASP A 208 -10.45 -2.52 18.21
#